data_f0684bac483bf6a73ba4f2b6ffbbbb73
#
_entry.id   f0684bac483bf6a73ba4f2b6ffbbbb73
#
_cell.length_a   1.000
_cell.length_b   1.000
_cell.length_c   1.000
_cell.angle_alpha   90.00
_cell.angle_beta   90.00
_cell.angle_gamma   90.00
#
_symmetry.space_group_name_H-M   'P 1'
#
loop_
_entity.id
_entity.type
_entity.pdbx_description
1 polymer ?
#
loop_
_entity_poly.entity_id
_entity_poly.type
_entity_poly.pdbx_seq_one_letter_code
_entity_poly.pdbx_strand_id
1 'polypeptide(L)'
;MKKLLLVLLVAVFSLTQLTAQESTFKQGDKVLNLGLGLGSTLYTGSYYKAGIPPISASLEFGVKDGVLDKGSIGIGGYLGYSSHKWEYSSAWGWKYTNIIVGVRGVFHYPLVNKLDTYTGLLLGYDIASSKEYGTPYLGYNYSASSGGVAYSWFVGGRYYFSDKFAGMLELGYGITYLNIGVALKL
;
A
#
# COMPACT_ATOMS: atom_id res chain seq x y z
N MET A 1 -0.42 26.93 15.11
CA MET A 1 -1.21 25.75 14.79
C MET A 1 -2.59 26.08 14.21
N LYS A 2 -3.46 26.89 14.87
CA LYS A 2 -4.80 27.26 14.35
C LYS A 2 -4.77 27.94 12.96
N LYS A 3 -3.79 28.81 12.68
CA LYS A 3 -3.65 29.47 11.37
C LYS A 3 -3.25 28.50 10.25
N LEU A 4 -2.44 27.48 10.55
CA LEU A 4 -2.05 26.43 9.58
C LEU A 4 -3.24 25.53 9.22
N LEU A 5 -4.07 25.22 10.22
CA LEU A 5 -5.30 24.43 10.01
C LEU A 5 -6.30 25.21 9.14
N LEU A 6 -6.41 26.52 9.35
CA LEU A 6 -7.28 27.38 8.55
C LEU A 6 -6.82 27.50 7.09
N VAL A 7 -5.51 27.60 6.87
CA VAL A 7 -4.92 27.64 5.51
C VAL A 7 -5.13 26.29 4.82
N LEU A 8 -4.99 25.17 5.53
CA LEU A 8 -5.28 23.84 4.98
C LEU A 8 -6.76 23.68 4.65
N LEU A 9 -7.66 24.17 5.51
CA LEU A 9 -9.11 24.14 5.28
C LEU A 9 -9.52 25.01 4.07
N VAL A 10 -8.96 26.21 3.94
CA VAL A 10 -9.18 27.10 2.79
C VAL A 10 -8.61 26.50 1.51
N ALA A 11 -7.44 25.85 1.56
CA ALA A 11 -6.86 25.15 0.40
C ALA A 11 -7.73 23.97 -0.05
N VAL A 12 -8.36 23.25 0.88
CA VAL A 12 -9.31 22.17 0.56
C VAL A 12 -10.60 22.72 -0.04
N PHE A 13 -11.10 23.88 0.44
CA PHE A 13 -12.32 24.50 -0.09
C PHE A 13 -12.11 25.20 -1.45
N SER A 14 -10.92 25.69 -1.76
CA SER A 14 -10.62 26.30 -3.08
C SER A 14 -10.53 25.27 -4.21
N LEU A 15 -10.49 23.98 -3.91
CA LEU A 15 -10.55 22.89 -4.90
C LEU A 15 -11.95 22.61 -5.44
N THR A 16 -13.00 23.29 -4.94
CA THR A 16 -14.41 23.00 -5.31
C THR A 16 -14.90 23.70 -6.60
N GLN A 17 -14.05 24.37 -7.35
CA GLN A 17 -14.40 24.85 -8.70
C GLN A 17 -14.17 23.76 -9.75
N LEU A 18 -14.88 22.65 -9.58
CA LEU A 18 -14.73 21.48 -10.44
C LEU A 18 -15.76 21.48 -11.58
N THR A 19 -15.37 22.05 -12.70
CA THR A 19 -15.95 21.68 -14.01
C THR A 19 -15.85 20.16 -14.18
N ALA A 20 -16.80 19.56 -14.92
CA ALA A 20 -16.91 18.12 -15.14
C ALA A 20 -15.56 17.49 -15.47
N GLN A 21 -14.92 16.89 -14.46
CA GLN A 21 -13.68 16.16 -14.64
C GLN A 21 -14.02 14.72 -15.05
N GLU A 22 -13.43 14.26 -16.13
CA GLU A 22 -13.54 12.85 -16.49
C GLU A 22 -12.79 12.00 -15.46
N SER A 23 -13.46 10.93 -15.01
CA SER A 23 -12.83 9.98 -14.13
C SER A 23 -11.66 9.28 -14.83
N THR A 24 -10.48 9.31 -14.22
CA THR A 24 -9.30 8.62 -14.72
C THR A 24 -9.36 7.11 -14.49
N PHE A 25 -10.21 6.65 -13.58
CA PHE A 25 -10.50 5.25 -13.33
C PHE A 25 -12.02 5.01 -13.41
N LYS A 26 -12.45 4.03 -14.20
CA LYS A 26 -13.86 3.75 -14.45
C LYS A 26 -14.12 2.26 -14.64
N GLN A 27 -15.39 1.91 -14.68
CA GLN A 27 -15.84 0.54 -14.94
C GLN A 27 -15.20 -0.02 -16.21
N GLY A 28 -14.66 -1.24 -16.11
CA GLY A 28 -13.96 -1.92 -17.19
C GLY A 28 -12.45 -1.66 -17.24
N ASP A 29 -11.95 -0.65 -16.55
CA ASP A 29 -10.52 -0.40 -16.45
C ASP A 29 -9.81 -1.51 -15.68
N LYS A 30 -8.56 -1.77 -16.06
CA LYS A 30 -7.66 -2.69 -15.37
C LYS A 30 -6.37 -1.96 -15.09
N VAL A 31 -5.94 -1.92 -13.83
CA VAL A 31 -4.73 -1.20 -13.43
C VAL A 31 -3.82 -2.12 -12.63
N LEU A 32 -2.60 -2.32 -13.12
CA LEU A 32 -1.53 -2.98 -12.40
C LEU A 32 -0.75 -1.92 -11.61
N ASN A 33 -0.68 -2.09 -10.29
CA ASN A 33 0.12 -1.24 -9.41
C ASN A 33 1.33 -2.02 -8.92
N LEU A 34 2.49 -1.38 -8.92
CA LEU A 34 3.73 -1.89 -8.32
C LEU A 34 4.23 -0.87 -7.31
N GLY A 35 4.45 -1.29 -6.08
CA GLY A 35 4.77 -0.40 -4.98
C GLY A 35 5.98 -0.82 -4.16
N LEU A 36 6.66 0.19 -3.60
CA LEU A 36 7.72 0.09 -2.62
C LEU A 36 7.27 0.79 -1.34
N GLY A 37 7.15 0.03 -0.26
CA GLY A 37 6.73 0.53 1.05
C GLY A 37 7.88 1.14 1.83
N LEU A 38 7.64 2.29 2.43
CA LEU A 38 8.56 2.95 3.35
C LEU A 38 7.95 2.95 4.75
N GLY A 39 8.68 2.40 5.71
CA GLY A 39 8.19 2.13 7.05
C GLY A 39 7.18 0.99 7.08
N SER A 40 7.46 -0.04 7.87
CA SER A 40 6.56 -1.18 8.04
C SER A 40 5.79 -1.04 9.33
N THR A 41 4.51 -1.44 9.31
CA THR A 41 3.69 -1.58 10.52
C THR A 41 3.71 -3.01 11.08
N LEU A 42 4.30 -3.96 10.34
CA LEU A 42 4.37 -5.37 10.73
C LEU A 42 5.38 -5.62 11.85
N TYR A 43 6.52 -4.92 11.80
CA TYR A 43 7.55 -5.00 12.83
C TYR A 43 7.98 -3.59 13.22
N THR A 44 7.76 -3.25 14.48
CA THR A 44 8.08 -1.93 15.04
C THR A 44 9.09 -2.08 16.18
N GLY A 45 9.98 -1.10 16.34
CA GLY A 45 10.98 -1.05 17.37
C GLY A 45 12.40 -0.94 16.83
N SER A 46 13.31 -0.39 17.65
CA SER A 46 14.68 -0.05 17.26
C SER A 46 15.57 -1.27 16.94
N TYR A 47 15.16 -2.46 17.35
CA TYR A 47 15.89 -3.70 17.12
C TYR A 47 15.60 -4.35 15.76
N TYR A 48 14.52 -3.93 15.08
CA TYR A 48 14.17 -4.46 13.77
C TYR A 48 14.76 -3.58 12.68
N LYS A 49 15.53 -4.19 11.79
CA LYS A 49 16.08 -3.55 10.60
C LYS A 49 15.35 -4.09 9.36
N ALA A 50 14.99 -3.22 8.45
CA ALA A 50 14.44 -3.65 7.17
C ALA A 50 15.55 -4.39 6.39
N GLY A 51 15.31 -5.66 6.08
CA GLY A 51 16.16 -6.42 5.16
C GLY A 51 15.76 -6.11 3.72
N ILE A 52 14.49 -6.37 3.38
CA ILE A 52 13.85 -5.95 2.14
C ILE A 52 12.62 -5.15 2.57
N PRO A 53 12.52 -3.86 2.20
CA PRO A 53 11.34 -3.07 2.49
C PRO A 53 10.09 -3.71 1.86
N PRO A 54 8.87 -3.42 2.33
CA PRO A 54 7.68 -3.94 1.73
C PRO A 54 7.62 -3.62 0.23
N ILE A 55 7.52 -4.64 -0.60
CA ILE A 55 7.25 -4.53 -2.04
C ILE A 55 5.88 -5.13 -2.31
N SER A 56 5.15 -4.55 -3.24
CA SER A 56 3.80 -4.99 -3.52
C SER A 56 3.45 -4.93 -5.00
N ALA A 57 2.55 -5.81 -5.39
CA ALA A 57 1.85 -5.77 -6.67
C ALA A 57 0.35 -5.90 -6.43
N SER A 58 -0.47 -5.15 -7.14
CA SER A 58 -1.92 -5.36 -7.14
C SER A 58 -2.49 -5.14 -8.53
N LEU A 59 -3.44 -5.98 -8.89
CA LEU A 59 -4.21 -5.84 -10.13
C LEU A 59 -5.64 -5.49 -9.75
N GLU A 60 -6.09 -4.33 -10.19
CA GLU A 60 -7.36 -3.73 -9.85
C GLU A 60 -8.27 -3.66 -11.07
N PHE A 61 -9.55 -3.95 -10.89
CA PHE A 61 -10.60 -3.96 -11.90
C PHE A 61 -11.69 -2.96 -11.49
N GLY A 62 -12.04 -2.05 -12.37
CA GLY A 62 -13.18 -1.15 -12.22
C GLY A 62 -14.49 -1.92 -12.37
N VAL A 63 -15.29 -1.94 -11.30
CA VAL A 63 -16.52 -2.75 -11.26
C VAL A 63 -17.79 -1.91 -11.34
N LYS A 64 -17.74 -0.64 -10.93
CA LYS A 64 -18.93 0.24 -10.93
C LYS A 64 -18.52 1.71 -11.00
N ASP A 65 -19.28 2.47 -11.79
CA ASP A 65 -19.20 3.93 -11.89
C ASP A 65 -20.42 4.60 -11.25
N GLY A 66 -20.36 5.94 -11.15
CA GLY A 66 -21.48 6.77 -10.69
C GLY A 66 -21.78 6.65 -9.20
N VAL A 67 -20.81 6.23 -8.42
CA VAL A 67 -20.96 6.19 -6.96
C VAL A 67 -20.68 7.57 -6.40
N LEU A 68 -21.63 8.13 -5.63
CA LEU A 68 -21.57 9.51 -5.15
C LEU A 68 -21.36 10.51 -6.33
N ASP A 69 -22.12 10.33 -7.41
CA ASP A 69 -22.15 11.13 -8.64
C ASP A 69 -20.99 10.82 -9.62
N LYS A 70 -19.74 10.94 -9.20
CA LYS A 70 -18.56 10.82 -10.09
C LYS A 70 -17.60 9.71 -9.69
N GLY A 71 -17.80 9.10 -8.54
CA GLY A 71 -16.88 8.09 -8.01
C GLY A 71 -17.04 6.74 -8.69
N SER A 72 -16.03 5.92 -8.56
CA SER A 72 -16.00 4.53 -9.06
C SER A 72 -15.53 3.56 -7.98
N ILE A 73 -15.93 2.32 -8.12
CA ILE A 73 -15.49 1.22 -7.24
C ILE A 73 -14.56 0.31 -8.02
N GLY A 74 -13.41 0.02 -7.45
CA GLY A 74 -12.47 -0.98 -7.90
C GLY A 74 -12.39 -2.15 -6.92
N ILE A 75 -12.13 -3.35 -7.46
CA ILE A 75 -11.80 -4.54 -6.68
C ILE A 75 -10.54 -5.15 -7.29
N GLY A 76 -9.60 -5.58 -6.45
CA GLY A 76 -8.34 -6.11 -6.95
C GLY A 76 -7.72 -7.19 -6.07
N GLY A 77 -6.84 -7.99 -6.69
CA GLY A 77 -5.94 -8.88 -5.98
C GLY A 77 -4.67 -8.15 -5.53
N TYR A 78 -4.09 -8.57 -4.43
CA TYR A 78 -2.89 -8.00 -3.83
C TYR A 78 -1.89 -9.08 -3.45
N LEU A 79 -0.62 -8.81 -3.74
CA LEU A 79 0.52 -9.61 -3.30
C LEU A 79 1.57 -8.66 -2.71
N GLY A 80 1.97 -8.93 -1.48
CA GLY A 80 3.01 -8.19 -0.77
C GLY A 80 4.12 -9.10 -0.30
N TYR A 81 5.33 -8.56 -0.23
CA TYR A 81 6.50 -9.24 0.33
C TYR A 81 7.32 -8.25 1.15
N SER A 82 7.77 -8.68 2.32
CA SER A 82 8.76 -7.92 3.11
C SER A 82 9.68 -8.84 3.89
N SER A 83 10.86 -8.33 4.27
CA SER A 83 11.77 -9.06 5.12
C SER A 83 12.40 -8.12 6.15
N HIS A 84 12.42 -8.54 7.40
CA HIS A 84 13.01 -7.81 8.52
C HIS A 84 14.04 -8.69 9.23
N LYS A 85 15.06 -8.06 9.78
CA LYS A 85 16.06 -8.72 10.60
C LYS A 85 15.99 -8.17 12.01
N TRP A 86 16.08 -9.05 12.97
CA TRP A 86 16.32 -8.71 14.37
C TRP A 86 17.72 -9.22 14.73
N GLU A 87 18.63 -8.31 15.08
CA GLU A 87 20.02 -8.61 15.38
C GLU A 87 20.26 -8.49 16.89
N TYR A 88 20.59 -9.58 17.54
CA TYR A 88 21.02 -9.58 18.94
C TYR A 88 22.51 -9.29 19.05
N SER A 89 23.31 -9.81 18.11
CA SER A 89 24.75 -9.54 17.98
C SER A 89 25.13 -9.51 16.51
N SER A 90 26.35 -9.06 16.20
CA SER A 90 26.88 -9.08 14.84
C SER A 90 26.99 -10.49 14.23
N ALA A 91 26.94 -11.54 15.05
CA ALA A 91 27.13 -12.92 14.64
C ALA A 91 25.83 -13.76 14.64
N TRP A 92 24.71 -13.26 15.24
CA TRP A 92 23.50 -14.05 15.43
C TRP A 92 22.23 -13.18 15.47
N GLY A 93 21.16 -13.69 14.90
CA GLY A 93 19.86 -13.03 14.88
C GLY A 93 18.76 -13.82 14.19
N TRP A 94 17.64 -13.16 13.97
CA TRP A 94 16.46 -13.72 13.31
C TRP A 94 16.10 -12.94 12.06
N LYS A 95 15.77 -13.65 11.00
CA LYS A 95 15.18 -13.10 9.78
C LYS A 95 13.70 -13.44 9.73
N TYR A 96 12.86 -12.43 9.64
CA TYR A 96 11.42 -12.53 9.46
C TYR A 96 11.10 -12.23 8.00
N THR A 97 10.23 -13.04 7.42
CA THR A 97 9.76 -12.87 6.04
C THR A 97 8.26 -12.97 6.02
N ASN A 98 7.59 -12.04 5.38
CA ASN A 98 6.15 -11.98 5.25
C ASN A 98 5.76 -12.02 3.78
N ILE A 99 4.82 -12.87 3.43
CA ILE A 99 4.12 -12.89 2.14
C ILE A 99 2.65 -12.64 2.44
N ILE A 100 2.11 -11.57 1.88
CA ILE A 100 0.71 -11.18 2.08
C ILE A 100 -0.04 -11.36 0.78
N VAL A 101 -1.10 -12.17 0.81
CA VAL A 101 -2.02 -12.37 -0.31
C VAL A 101 -3.39 -11.89 0.12
N GLY A 102 -4.05 -11.09 -0.69
CA GLY A 102 -5.34 -10.51 -0.29
C GLY A 102 -6.13 -9.91 -1.43
N VAL A 103 -7.25 -9.33 -1.06
CA VAL A 103 -8.12 -8.57 -1.94
C VAL A 103 -8.20 -7.13 -1.45
N ARG A 104 -8.34 -6.20 -2.40
CA ARG A 104 -8.51 -4.77 -2.15
C ARG A 104 -9.88 -4.35 -2.65
N GLY A 105 -10.62 -3.59 -1.84
CA GLY A 105 -11.78 -2.81 -2.28
C GLY A 105 -11.40 -1.34 -2.26
N VAL A 106 -11.60 -0.64 -3.37
CA VAL A 106 -11.09 0.73 -3.56
C VAL A 106 -12.21 1.62 -4.06
N PHE A 107 -12.37 2.75 -3.43
CA PHE A 107 -13.26 3.82 -3.88
C PHE A 107 -12.43 4.95 -4.47
N HIS A 108 -12.69 5.28 -5.73
CA HIS A 108 -12.04 6.35 -6.49
C HIS A 108 -12.94 7.56 -6.58
N TYR A 109 -12.35 8.73 -6.49
CA TYR A 109 -13.07 9.97 -6.69
C TYR A 109 -12.19 10.99 -7.44
N PRO A 110 -12.61 11.49 -8.61
CA PRO A 110 -11.82 12.41 -9.43
C PRO A 110 -11.83 13.81 -8.80
N LEU A 111 -10.70 14.24 -8.23
CA LEU A 111 -10.54 15.58 -7.66
C LEU A 111 -9.85 16.55 -8.61
N VAL A 112 -8.91 16.08 -9.43
CA VAL A 112 -8.11 16.88 -10.36
C VAL A 112 -7.89 16.07 -11.64
N ASN A 113 -7.80 16.74 -12.78
CA ASN A 113 -7.50 16.09 -14.06
C ASN A 113 -6.19 15.30 -13.99
N LYS A 114 -6.17 14.11 -14.58
CA LYS A 114 -5.05 13.16 -14.58
C LYS A 114 -4.67 12.63 -13.20
N LEU A 115 -5.36 13.01 -12.13
CA LEU A 115 -5.14 12.49 -10.78
C LEU A 115 -6.33 11.61 -10.38
N ASP A 116 -6.08 10.33 -10.29
CA ASP A 116 -6.99 9.37 -9.70
C ASP A 116 -6.74 9.30 -8.20
N THR A 117 -7.61 9.91 -7.42
CA THR A 117 -7.56 9.86 -5.96
C THR A 117 -8.46 8.76 -5.45
N TYR A 118 -8.00 8.04 -4.43
CA TYR A 118 -8.74 6.90 -3.92
C TYR A 118 -8.48 6.63 -2.44
N THR A 119 -9.40 5.89 -1.85
CA THR A 119 -9.23 5.26 -0.54
C THR A 119 -9.71 3.82 -0.61
N GLY A 120 -9.17 2.95 0.22
CA GLY A 120 -9.55 1.54 0.16
C GLY A 120 -9.18 0.76 1.39
N LEU A 121 -9.67 -0.47 1.39
CA LEU A 121 -9.39 -1.49 2.39
C LEU A 121 -8.78 -2.71 1.70
N LEU A 122 -7.83 -3.32 2.38
CA LEU A 122 -7.27 -4.62 2.04
C LEU A 122 -7.64 -5.61 3.13
N LEU A 123 -8.06 -6.77 2.72
CA LEU A 123 -8.23 -7.94 3.58
C LEU A 123 -7.49 -9.11 2.96
N GLY A 124 -6.66 -9.79 3.74
CA GLY A 124 -5.83 -10.85 3.24
C GLY A 124 -5.31 -11.77 4.33
N TYR A 125 -4.32 -12.54 3.97
CA TYR A 125 -3.62 -13.46 4.84
C TYR A 125 -2.12 -13.21 4.76
N ASP A 126 -1.47 -13.05 5.91
CA ASP A 126 -0.03 -12.93 6.05
C ASP A 126 0.54 -14.31 6.38
N ILE A 127 1.45 -14.77 5.53
CA ILE A 127 2.26 -15.96 5.72
C ILE A 127 3.61 -15.50 6.25
N ALA A 128 3.79 -15.59 7.56
CA ALA A 128 5.01 -15.18 8.24
C ALA A 128 5.93 -16.37 8.45
N SER A 129 7.21 -16.19 8.16
CA SER A 129 8.27 -17.16 8.42
C SER A 129 9.41 -16.50 9.17
N SER A 130 9.91 -17.17 10.20
CA SER A 130 11.09 -16.75 10.94
C SER A 130 12.19 -17.80 10.81
N LYS A 131 13.41 -17.36 10.57
CA LYS A 131 14.58 -18.21 10.44
C LYS A 131 15.74 -17.58 11.19
N GLU A 132 16.38 -18.39 12.04
CA GLU A 132 17.62 -18.03 12.70
C GLU A 132 18.78 -17.96 11.69
N TYR A 133 19.69 -17.04 11.86
CA TYR A 133 20.90 -16.92 11.05
C TYR A 133 22.13 -16.63 11.93
N GLY A 134 23.30 -16.96 11.39
CA GLY A 134 24.59 -16.82 12.09
C GLY A 134 24.98 -18.10 12.82
N THR A 135 25.79 -17.97 13.87
CA THR A 135 26.22 -19.11 14.68
C THR A 135 25.17 -19.44 15.73
N PRO A 136 24.45 -20.58 15.62
CA PRO A 136 23.37 -20.92 16.53
C PRO A 136 23.91 -21.06 17.97
N TYR A 137 23.20 -20.50 18.95
CA TYR A 137 23.56 -20.57 20.35
C TYR A 137 23.64 -22.02 20.89
N LEU A 138 22.79 -22.92 20.36
CA LEU A 138 22.69 -24.33 20.75
C LEU A 138 23.14 -25.31 19.66
N GLY A 139 23.80 -24.85 18.60
CA GLY A 139 24.26 -25.70 17.49
C GLY A 139 23.16 -26.17 16.51
N TYR A 140 21.92 -25.74 16.68
CA TYR A 140 20.79 -26.05 15.81
C TYR A 140 20.15 -24.78 15.28
N ASN A 141 19.84 -24.75 13.97
CA ASN A 141 19.09 -23.66 13.36
C ASN A 141 17.59 -23.88 13.56
N TYR A 142 16.93 -22.91 14.18
CA TYR A 142 15.48 -22.92 14.35
C TYR A 142 14.79 -22.17 13.22
N SER A 143 13.65 -22.71 12.79
CA SER A 143 12.72 -22.04 11.89
C SER A 143 11.29 -22.29 12.33
N ALA A 144 10.45 -21.28 12.18
CA ALA A 144 9.02 -21.39 12.44
C ALA A 144 8.24 -20.65 11.36
N SER A 145 7.04 -21.11 11.10
CA SER A 145 6.07 -20.41 10.24
C SER A 145 4.77 -20.21 10.99
N SER A 146 4.13 -19.11 10.73
CA SER A 146 2.83 -18.75 11.27
C SER A 146 2.03 -18.04 10.21
N GLY A 147 0.75 -17.86 10.42
CA GLY A 147 -0.08 -17.08 9.53
C GLY A 147 -1.17 -16.36 10.30
N GLY A 148 -1.67 -15.30 9.74
CA GLY A 148 -2.69 -14.49 10.36
C GLY A 148 -3.45 -13.63 9.35
N VAL A 149 -4.57 -13.07 9.80
CA VAL A 149 -5.33 -12.12 9.01
C VAL A 149 -4.51 -10.84 8.85
N ALA A 150 -4.34 -10.41 7.61
CA ALA A 150 -3.75 -9.13 7.26
C ALA A 150 -4.87 -8.18 6.82
N TYR A 151 -4.82 -6.96 7.30
CA TYR A 151 -5.71 -5.89 6.87
C TYR A 151 -4.93 -4.59 6.73
N SER A 152 -5.38 -3.74 5.83
CA SER A 152 -4.81 -2.41 5.67
C SER A 152 -5.91 -1.44 5.23
N TRP A 153 -5.88 -0.23 5.77
CA TRP A 153 -6.58 0.91 5.24
C TRP A 153 -5.58 1.86 4.60
N PHE A 154 -5.94 2.43 3.47
CA PHE A 154 -5.07 3.35 2.74
C PHE A 154 -5.86 4.44 2.04
N VAL A 155 -5.19 5.56 1.82
CA VAL A 155 -5.60 6.66 0.96
C VAL A 155 -4.45 6.99 0.02
N GLY A 156 -4.75 7.24 -1.24
CA GLY A 156 -3.69 7.47 -2.22
C GLY A 156 -4.14 8.24 -3.45
N GLY A 157 -3.19 8.35 -4.35
CA GLY A 157 -3.41 8.93 -5.65
C GLY A 157 -2.46 8.37 -6.70
N ARG A 158 -2.94 8.33 -7.94
CA ARG A 158 -2.19 8.00 -9.15
C ARG A 158 -2.21 9.21 -10.08
N TYR A 159 -1.07 9.78 -10.34
CA TYR A 159 -0.95 10.85 -11.32
C TYR A 159 -0.50 10.29 -12.67
N TYR A 160 -1.36 10.40 -13.67
CA TYR A 160 -1.14 9.86 -15.01
C TYR A 160 -0.30 10.82 -15.85
N PHE A 161 0.91 10.41 -16.20
CA PHE A 161 1.80 11.11 -17.13
C PHE A 161 1.40 10.88 -18.59
N SER A 162 0.80 9.72 -18.86
CA SER A 162 0.19 9.34 -20.13
C SER A 162 -1.12 8.59 -19.87
N ASP A 163 -1.85 8.23 -20.91
CA ASP A 163 -3.12 7.49 -20.79
C ASP A 163 -2.99 6.15 -20.06
N LYS A 164 -1.79 5.58 -20.04
CA LYS A 164 -1.53 4.25 -19.48
C LYS A 164 -0.61 4.24 -18.26
N PHE A 165 0.26 5.24 -18.08
CA PHE A 165 1.30 5.21 -17.07
C PHE A 165 1.12 6.29 -16.04
N ALA A 166 1.18 5.92 -14.76
CA ALA A 166 1.06 6.83 -13.63
C ALA A 166 2.14 6.57 -12.57
N GLY A 167 2.50 7.63 -11.85
CA GLY A 167 3.14 7.51 -10.55
C GLY A 167 2.09 7.35 -9.47
N MET A 168 2.37 6.54 -8.47
CA MET A 168 1.47 6.21 -7.37
C MET A 168 2.07 6.58 -6.03
N LEU A 169 1.23 7.09 -5.14
CA LEU A 169 1.56 7.31 -3.74
C LEU A 169 0.37 6.93 -2.87
N GLU A 170 0.60 6.09 -1.86
CA GLU A 170 -0.39 5.69 -0.87
C GLU A 170 0.13 5.94 0.54
N LEU A 171 -0.71 6.49 1.39
CA LEU A 171 -0.53 6.52 2.84
C LEU A 171 -1.48 5.48 3.44
N GLY A 172 -0.97 4.65 4.35
CA GLY A 172 -1.76 3.56 4.90
C GLY A 172 -1.34 3.12 6.29
N TYR A 173 -2.09 2.16 6.79
CA TYR A 173 -1.82 1.48 8.05
C TYR A 173 -2.23 0.00 7.91
N GLY A 174 -1.46 -0.88 8.55
CA GLY A 174 -1.69 -2.34 8.55
C GLY A 174 -0.58 -3.13 7.89
N ILE A 175 0.15 -2.57 6.91
CA ILE A 175 1.30 -3.20 6.25
C ILE A 175 2.47 -2.23 6.16
N THR A 176 2.22 -1.04 5.61
CA THR A 176 3.23 0.01 5.45
C THR A 176 2.58 1.38 5.68
N TYR A 177 3.37 2.37 6.11
CA TYR A 177 2.89 3.74 6.30
C TYR A 177 2.83 4.52 4.99
N LEU A 178 3.84 4.38 4.15
CA LEU A 178 3.94 5.05 2.87
C LEU A 178 4.30 4.03 1.79
N ASN A 179 3.58 4.03 0.70
CA ASN A 179 3.85 3.21 -0.48
C ASN A 179 4.02 4.13 -1.69
N ILE A 180 5.17 4.04 -2.35
CA ILE A 180 5.49 4.80 -3.55
C ILE A 180 5.63 3.81 -4.69
N GLY A 181 5.08 4.14 -5.85
CA GLY A 181 5.11 3.18 -6.93
C GLY A 181 4.71 3.74 -8.28
N VAL A 182 4.42 2.80 -9.16
CA VAL A 182 3.93 3.07 -10.51
C VAL A 182 2.65 2.29 -10.76
N ALA A 183 1.81 2.82 -11.63
CA ALA A 183 0.60 2.18 -12.07
C ALA A 183 0.55 2.13 -13.60
N LEU A 184 0.11 0.99 -14.13
CA LEU A 184 -0.06 0.75 -15.55
C LEU A 184 -1.50 0.36 -15.84
N LYS A 185 -2.18 1.17 -16.66
CA LYS A 185 -3.51 0.89 -17.18
C LYS A 185 -3.38 -0.03 -18.40
N LEU A 186 -4.04 -1.18 -18.36
CA LEU A 186 -3.93 -2.28 -19.34
C LEU A 186 -4.98 -2.18 -20.45
#